data_9f4610bed0313df31853b3db23cb63f5
#
_entry.id   9f4610bed0313df31853b3db23cb63f5
#
_cell.length_a   1.000
_cell.length_b   1.000
_cell.length_c   1.000
_cell.angle_alpha   90.00
_cell.angle_beta   90.00
_cell.angle_gamma   90.00
#
_symmetry.space_group_name_H-M   'P 1'
#
loop_
_entity.id
_entity.type
_entity.pdbx_description
1 polymer ?
#
loop_
_entity_poly.entity_id
_entity_poly.type
_entity_poly.pdbx_seq_one_letter_code
_entity_poly.pdbx_strand_id
1 'polypeptide(L)'
;MWKVLNVIEGELYVAGFKKKQLADYWGVKPATVTKVFKGTNDISFGYLSKTLILLKKSLISQSKIVSKYIAETDPKPENIREAMEDFALRGKFDLLKAIIDQEIYSDVAENKEFAEVYEIIYRRYHDGLSASTYFKLLRQKNKNVKTIEMEILTEILLCQAQYQSGNYKTLYERLKSVNEKINDITNKFIKECLLLRYKEAIAVTSLQGGEIDESRLTCRDILDELEWDNFFSLPKINAYLKMGESLIFEPENYESAKCYLEKTLELLGEPSCKGFEIKWELVQQTLSFLKIHHQRDLDTLEFVHPSENAYSKILEGDILGAKKILLDLKEKNGEWTDIQTAYYALTCEGKEKENLLRKSLLMCQKSGNIHYSQLPKIYLGLI
;
A
#
# COMPACT_ATOMS: atom_id res chain seq x y z
N MET A 1 -34.63 -1.64 -16.18
CA MET A 1 -33.22 -1.96 -16.24
C MET A 1 -32.47 -0.77 -16.82
N TRP A 2 -31.51 -0.22 -16.15
CA TRP A 2 -30.23 0.02 -16.79
C TRP A 2 -30.07 1.41 -17.39
N LYS A 3 -30.68 2.44 -16.78
CA LYS A 3 -30.34 3.83 -17.14
C LYS A 3 -28.82 4.03 -17.11
N VAL A 4 -28.14 3.41 -16.14
CA VAL A 4 -26.68 3.50 -15.99
C VAL A 4 -25.93 2.85 -17.14
N LEU A 5 -26.29 1.60 -17.55
CA LEU A 5 -25.60 0.90 -18.65
C LEU A 5 -25.88 1.51 -20.02
N ASN A 6 -27.08 2.03 -20.26
CA ASN A 6 -27.40 2.74 -21.50
C ASN A 6 -26.56 4.02 -21.64
N VAL A 7 -26.35 4.74 -20.54
CA VAL A 7 -25.46 5.93 -20.53
C VAL A 7 -24.05 5.52 -20.87
N ILE A 8 -23.52 4.46 -20.23
CA ILE A 8 -22.16 3.95 -20.48
C ILE A 8 -22.01 3.47 -21.94
N GLU A 9 -22.99 2.73 -22.49
CA GLU A 9 -22.96 2.28 -23.89
C GLU A 9 -22.93 3.48 -24.86
N GLY A 10 -23.74 4.50 -24.60
CA GLY A 10 -23.73 5.75 -25.38
C GLY A 10 -22.39 6.48 -25.33
N GLU A 11 -21.77 6.56 -24.15
CA GLU A 11 -20.46 7.19 -23.98
C GLU A 11 -19.34 6.41 -24.66
N LEU A 12 -19.36 5.07 -24.60
CA LEU A 12 -18.44 4.21 -25.33
C LEU A 12 -18.56 4.44 -26.85
N TYR A 13 -19.80 4.55 -27.34
CA TYR A 13 -20.04 4.84 -28.75
C TYR A 13 -19.48 6.21 -29.19
N VAL A 14 -19.72 7.24 -28.38
CA VAL A 14 -19.20 8.60 -28.63
C VAL A 14 -17.66 8.62 -28.56
N ALA A 15 -17.06 7.84 -27.66
CA ALA A 15 -15.61 7.69 -27.54
C ALA A 15 -14.98 6.80 -28.66
N GLY A 16 -15.81 6.25 -29.56
CA GLY A 16 -15.37 5.46 -30.71
C GLY A 16 -15.01 4.00 -30.39
N PHE A 17 -15.36 3.51 -29.19
CA PHE A 17 -15.08 2.10 -28.82
C PHE A 17 -16.07 1.13 -29.45
N LYS A 18 -15.53 0.11 -30.12
CA LYS A 18 -16.34 -1.00 -30.67
C LYS A 18 -16.49 -2.09 -29.60
N LYS A 19 -17.62 -2.83 -29.66
CA LYS A 19 -17.90 -3.96 -28.73
C LYS A 19 -16.77 -5.03 -28.74
N LYS A 20 -16.07 -5.22 -29.88
CA LYS A 20 -14.93 -6.12 -29.95
C LYS A 20 -13.75 -5.63 -29.10
N GLN A 21 -13.39 -4.35 -29.19
CA GLN A 21 -12.32 -3.75 -28.37
C GLN A 21 -12.63 -3.84 -26.88
N LEU A 22 -13.91 -3.60 -26.51
CA LEU A 22 -14.35 -3.73 -25.12
C LEU A 22 -14.30 -5.18 -24.65
N ALA A 23 -14.63 -6.14 -25.53
CA ALA A 23 -14.53 -7.57 -25.24
C ALA A 23 -13.07 -8.00 -25.00
N ASP A 24 -12.16 -7.53 -25.84
CA ASP A 24 -10.72 -7.77 -25.69
C ASP A 24 -10.21 -7.18 -24.38
N TYR A 25 -10.66 -5.97 -24.03
CA TYR A 25 -10.31 -5.28 -22.77
C TYR A 25 -10.87 -5.99 -21.51
N TRP A 26 -12.09 -6.53 -21.58
CA TRP A 26 -12.67 -7.33 -20.49
C TRP A 26 -12.11 -8.76 -20.44
N GLY A 27 -11.43 -9.21 -21.49
CA GLY A 27 -10.97 -10.60 -21.63
C GLY A 27 -12.11 -11.59 -21.84
N VAL A 28 -13.17 -11.19 -22.58
CA VAL A 28 -14.36 -11.99 -22.84
C VAL A 28 -14.70 -12.05 -24.34
N LYS A 29 -15.68 -12.92 -24.70
CA LYS A 29 -16.18 -12.96 -26.09
C LYS A 29 -17.06 -11.74 -26.39
N PRO A 30 -17.06 -11.19 -27.63
CA PRO A 30 -17.92 -10.07 -28.03
C PRO A 30 -19.42 -10.28 -27.78
N ALA A 31 -19.89 -11.54 -27.84
CA ALA A 31 -21.24 -11.92 -27.51
C ALA A 31 -21.61 -11.61 -26.04
N THR A 32 -20.66 -11.75 -25.10
CA THR A 32 -20.84 -11.42 -23.68
C THR A 32 -21.12 -9.92 -23.52
N VAL A 33 -20.30 -9.06 -24.15
CA VAL A 33 -20.50 -7.61 -24.14
C VAL A 33 -21.88 -7.24 -24.66
N THR A 34 -22.28 -7.87 -25.79
CA THR A 34 -23.61 -7.63 -26.38
C THR A 34 -24.75 -8.04 -25.44
N LYS A 35 -24.62 -9.16 -24.74
CA LYS A 35 -25.62 -9.64 -23.78
C LYS A 35 -25.74 -8.70 -22.57
N VAL A 36 -24.59 -8.18 -22.07
CA VAL A 36 -24.55 -7.21 -20.97
C VAL A 36 -25.30 -5.92 -21.35
N PHE A 37 -24.98 -5.29 -22.47
CA PHE A 37 -25.66 -4.05 -22.89
C PHE A 37 -27.10 -4.26 -23.37
N LYS A 38 -27.48 -5.47 -23.78
CA LYS A 38 -28.91 -5.83 -24.01
C LYS A 38 -29.65 -6.16 -22.71
N GLY A 39 -28.92 -6.26 -21.58
CA GLY A 39 -29.50 -6.59 -20.30
C GLY A 39 -29.98 -8.03 -20.14
N THR A 40 -29.48 -8.94 -20.96
CA THR A 40 -29.70 -10.37 -20.81
C THR A 40 -28.70 -11.03 -19.87
N ASN A 41 -27.60 -10.35 -19.59
CA ASN A 41 -26.61 -10.73 -18.58
C ASN A 41 -26.33 -9.53 -17.68
N ASP A 42 -26.12 -9.79 -16.38
CA ASP A 42 -25.62 -8.77 -15.47
C ASP A 42 -24.17 -8.42 -15.82
N ILE A 43 -23.79 -7.17 -15.62
CA ILE A 43 -22.40 -6.76 -15.70
C ILE A 43 -21.73 -7.10 -14.38
N SER A 44 -20.55 -7.75 -14.41
CA SER A 44 -19.74 -7.86 -13.20
C SER A 44 -19.22 -6.48 -12.80
N PHE A 45 -19.01 -6.26 -11.51
CA PHE A 45 -18.48 -5.00 -11.01
C PHE A 45 -17.11 -4.71 -11.60
N GLY A 46 -16.23 -5.71 -11.73
CA GLY A 46 -14.91 -5.56 -12.36
C GLY A 46 -14.99 -5.06 -13.80
N TYR A 47 -15.96 -5.51 -14.60
CA TYR A 47 -16.15 -4.98 -15.97
C TYR A 47 -16.68 -3.56 -15.97
N LEU A 48 -17.59 -3.22 -15.06
CA LEU A 48 -18.07 -1.85 -14.88
C LEU A 48 -16.91 -0.92 -14.55
N SER A 49 -16.12 -1.27 -13.53
CA SER A 49 -14.99 -0.50 -13.07
C SER A 49 -13.97 -0.30 -14.21
N LYS A 50 -13.54 -1.37 -14.90
CA LYS A 50 -12.67 -1.30 -16.09
C LYS A 50 -13.21 -0.37 -17.17
N THR A 51 -14.52 -0.40 -17.43
CA THR A 51 -15.14 0.44 -18.45
C THR A 51 -15.11 1.93 -18.08
N LEU A 52 -15.33 2.26 -16.80
CA LEU A 52 -15.28 3.66 -16.34
C LEU A 52 -13.88 4.26 -16.48
N ILE A 53 -12.87 3.45 -16.35
CA ILE A 53 -11.48 3.86 -16.55
C ILE A 53 -11.17 4.03 -18.03
N LEU A 54 -11.55 3.07 -18.86
CA LEU A 54 -11.42 3.17 -20.32
C LEU A 54 -12.05 4.48 -20.85
N LEU A 55 -13.17 4.87 -20.27
CA LEU A 55 -13.84 6.15 -20.56
C LEU A 55 -13.17 7.37 -19.90
N LYS A 56 -12.04 7.19 -19.19
CA LYS A 56 -11.30 8.26 -18.49
C LYS A 56 -12.20 9.10 -17.57
N LYS A 57 -13.18 8.46 -16.92
CA LYS A 57 -14.08 9.15 -15.99
C LYS A 57 -13.32 9.66 -14.79
N SER A 58 -13.61 10.90 -14.38
CA SER A 58 -13.10 11.43 -13.13
C SER A 58 -13.55 10.58 -11.95
N LEU A 59 -12.77 10.57 -10.87
CA LEU A 59 -13.10 9.81 -9.65
C LEU A 59 -14.49 10.15 -9.10
N ILE A 60 -14.90 11.42 -9.16
CA ILE A 60 -16.23 11.87 -8.74
C ILE A 60 -17.32 11.26 -9.63
N SER A 61 -17.10 11.24 -10.96
CA SER A 61 -18.05 10.64 -11.89
C SER A 61 -18.15 9.13 -11.71
N GLN A 62 -17.01 8.44 -11.50
CA GLN A 62 -16.99 7.02 -11.21
C GLN A 62 -17.78 6.69 -9.95
N SER A 63 -17.54 7.44 -8.86
CA SER A 63 -18.25 7.27 -7.58
C SER A 63 -19.77 7.40 -7.77
N LYS A 64 -20.24 8.43 -8.50
CA LYS A 64 -21.66 8.62 -8.78
C LYS A 64 -22.27 7.48 -9.60
N ILE A 65 -21.55 6.97 -10.61
CA ILE A 65 -22.03 5.87 -11.46
C ILE A 65 -22.10 4.58 -10.66
N VAL A 66 -21.10 4.29 -9.85
CA VAL A 66 -21.06 3.08 -9.02
C VAL A 66 -22.16 3.10 -7.95
N SER A 67 -22.35 4.23 -7.25
CA SER A 67 -23.45 4.36 -6.28
C SER A 67 -24.81 4.11 -6.93
N LYS A 68 -25.04 4.65 -8.13
CA LYS A 68 -26.25 4.37 -8.88
C LYS A 68 -26.37 2.91 -9.31
N TYR A 69 -25.28 2.30 -9.74
CA TYR A 69 -25.25 0.87 -10.09
C TYR A 69 -25.70 0.03 -8.90
N ILE A 70 -25.13 0.24 -7.72
CA ILE A 70 -25.48 -0.52 -6.50
C ILE A 70 -26.95 -0.27 -6.12
N ALA A 71 -27.40 0.98 -6.13
CA ALA A 71 -28.75 1.34 -5.69
C ALA A 71 -29.86 0.94 -6.67
N GLU A 72 -29.59 0.94 -7.99
CA GLU A 72 -30.63 0.78 -9.03
C GLU A 72 -30.67 -0.62 -9.62
N THR A 73 -29.62 -1.45 -9.48
CA THR A 73 -29.52 -2.72 -10.20
C THR A 73 -29.68 -3.96 -9.33
N ASP A 74 -29.68 -3.81 -8.00
CA ASP A 74 -29.70 -4.94 -7.07
C ASP A 74 -28.65 -6.01 -7.49
N PRO A 75 -27.35 -5.66 -7.44
CA PRO A 75 -26.32 -6.49 -8.02
C PRO A 75 -26.17 -7.81 -7.25
N LYS A 76 -25.74 -8.85 -7.96
CA LYS A 76 -25.44 -10.14 -7.32
C LYS A 76 -24.46 -9.98 -6.16
N PRO A 77 -24.58 -10.83 -5.12
CA PRO A 77 -23.69 -10.79 -3.96
C PRO A 77 -22.19 -10.76 -4.30
N GLU A 78 -21.77 -11.49 -5.33
CA GLU A 78 -20.38 -11.51 -5.81
C GLU A 78 -19.92 -10.12 -6.31
N ASN A 79 -20.79 -9.34 -6.96
CA ASN A 79 -20.46 -8.00 -7.43
C ASN A 79 -20.27 -7.02 -6.27
N ILE A 80 -20.96 -7.20 -5.17
CA ILE A 80 -20.77 -6.42 -3.94
C ILE A 80 -19.41 -6.74 -3.33
N ARG A 81 -18.99 -8.00 -3.30
CA ARG A 81 -17.66 -8.41 -2.85
C ARG A 81 -16.55 -7.83 -3.73
N GLU A 82 -16.72 -7.87 -5.06
CA GLU A 82 -15.81 -7.21 -6.01
C GLU A 82 -15.71 -5.70 -5.73
N ALA A 83 -16.83 -5.03 -5.45
CA ALA A 83 -16.85 -3.60 -5.15
C ALA A 83 -16.10 -3.26 -3.86
N MET A 84 -16.21 -4.06 -2.80
CA MET A 84 -15.45 -3.86 -1.57
C MET A 84 -13.94 -3.93 -1.81
N GLU A 85 -13.48 -4.92 -2.59
CA GLU A 85 -12.05 -5.05 -2.93
C GLU A 85 -11.57 -3.90 -3.82
N ASP A 86 -12.30 -3.54 -4.86
CA ASP A 86 -11.97 -2.43 -5.75
C ASP A 86 -11.80 -1.12 -4.97
N PHE A 87 -12.77 -0.80 -4.12
CA PHE A 87 -12.72 0.45 -3.35
C PHE A 87 -11.59 0.46 -2.33
N ALA A 88 -11.30 -0.67 -1.70
CA ALA A 88 -10.18 -0.79 -0.78
C ALA A 88 -8.83 -0.58 -1.50
N LEU A 89 -8.61 -1.20 -2.65
CA LEU A 89 -7.37 -1.05 -3.45
C LEU A 89 -7.24 0.35 -4.07
N ARG A 90 -8.36 1.00 -4.35
CA ARG A 90 -8.37 2.38 -4.89
C ARG A 90 -8.35 3.45 -3.81
N GLY A 91 -8.37 3.07 -2.52
CA GLY A 91 -8.41 4.02 -1.42
C GLY A 91 -9.72 4.84 -1.37
N LYS A 92 -10.84 4.30 -1.90
CA LYS A 92 -12.16 4.95 -1.91
C LYS A 92 -12.94 4.58 -0.65
N PHE A 93 -12.42 5.01 0.49
CA PHE A 93 -12.90 4.55 1.79
C PHE A 93 -14.33 4.99 2.13
N ASP A 94 -14.80 6.14 1.62
CA ASP A 94 -16.19 6.56 1.80
C ASP A 94 -17.17 5.60 1.11
N LEU A 95 -16.84 5.18 -0.13
CA LEU A 95 -17.64 4.20 -0.87
C LEU A 95 -17.56 2.81 -0.25
N LEU A 96 -16.38 2.42 0.19
CA LEU A 96 -16.17 1.17 0.91
C LEU A 96 -17.02 1.13 2.18
N LYS A 97 -17.01 2.21 2.98
CA LYS A 97 -17.79 2.29 4.21
C LYS A 97 -19.29 2.18 3.98
N ALA A 98 -19.79 2.84 2.94
CA ALA A 98 -21.21 2.76 2.60
C ALA A 98 -21.66 1.31 2.29
N ILE A 99 -20.81 0.51 1.63
CA ILE A 99 -21.11 -0.92 1.39
C ILE A 99 -20.97 -1.73 2.67
N ILE A 100 -19.93 -1.51 3.45
CA ILE A 100 -19.72 -2.22 4.72
C ILE A 100 -20.91 -2.04 5.65
N ASP A 101 -21.42 -0.82 5.82
CA ASP A 101 -22.56 -0.51 6.72
C ASP A 101 -23.85 -1.23 6.30
N GLN A 102 -24.01 -1.51 5.01
CA GLN A 102 -25.11 -2.29 4.50
C GLN A 102 -24.88 -3.78 4.67
N GLU A 103 -23.71 -4.29 4.27
CA GLU A 103 -23.44 -5.72 4.17
C GLU A 103 -23.08 -6.40 5.50
N ILE A 104 -22.72 -5.63 6.53
CA ILE A 104 -22.47 -6.18 7.87
C ILE A 104 -23.74 -6.82 8.50
N TYR A 105 -24.90 -6.43 8.00
CA TYR A 105 -26.22 -6.98 8.38
C TYR A 105 -26.82 -7.88 7.30
N SER A 106 -26.05 -8.19 6.23
CA SER A 106 -26.53 -9.00 5.11
C SER A 106 -26.92 -10.42 5.55
N ASP A 107 -28.00 -10.93 4.96
CA ASP A 107 -28.39 -12.33 5.08
C ASP A 107 -27.45 -13.27 4.28
N VAL A 108 -26.66 -12.70 3.35
CA VAL A 108 -25.63 -13.42 2.61
C VAL A 108 -24.37 -13.53 3.46
N ALA A 109 -24.14 -14.72 4.04
CA ALA A 109 -23.06 -14.95 4.99
C ALA A 109 -21.67 -14.56 4.47
N GLU A 110 -21.38 -14.80 3.17
CA GLU A 110 -20.13 -14.43 2.54
C GLU A 110 -19.96 -12.90 2.45
N ASN A 111 -20.99 -12.15 2.06
CA ASN A 111 -20.96 -10.69 2.02
C ASN A 111 -20.70 -10.11 3.41
N LYS A 112 -21.37 -10.65 4.42
CA LYS A 112 -21.15 -10.27 5.82
C LYS A 112 -19.70 -10.51 6.25
N GLU A 113 -19.12 -11.67 5.90
CA GLU A 113 -17.73 -11.99 6.21
C GLU A 113 -16.76 -11.01 5.54
N PHE A 114 -17.00 -10.68 4.26
CA PHE A 114 -16.22 -9.66 3.55
C PHE A 114 -16.33 -8.31 4.26
N ALA A 115 -17.54 -7.85 4.55
CA ALA A 115 -17.76 -6.57 5.25
C ALA A 115 -17.00 -6.49 6.58
N GLU A 116 -16.99 -7.56 7.38
CA GLU A 116 -16.27 -7.63 8.66
C GLU A 116 -14.74 -7.54 8.48
N VAL A 117 -14.17 -8.10 7.41
CA VAL A 117 -12.73 -7.98 7.09
C VAL A 117 -12.40 -6.59 6.55
N TYR A 118 -13.22 -6.08 5.62
CA TYR A 118 -13.01 -4.75 5.04
C TYR A 118 -13.23 -3.61 6.05
N GLU A 119 -14.05 -3.81 7.08
CA GLU A 119 -14.16 -2.87 8.20
C GLU A 119 -12.82 -2.71 8.94
N ILE A 120 -12.05 -3.78 9.11
CA ILE A 120 -10.71 -3.70 9.72
C ILE A 120 -9.76 -2.91 8.82
N ILE A 121 -9.83 -3.13 7.49
CA ILE A 121 -9.03 -2.37 6.51
C ILE A 121 -9.44 -0.90 6.52
N TYR A 122 -10.74 -0.61 6.46
CA TYR A 122 -11.28 0.75 6.53
C TYR A 122 -10.75 1.48 7.75
N ARG A 123 -10.88 0.89 8.95
CA ARG A 123 -10.42 1.50 10.20
C ARG A 123 -8.90 1.72 10.23
N ARG A 124 -8.12 0.84 9.58
CA ARG A 124 -6.66 1.03 9.47
C ARG A 124 -6.32 2.31 8.72
N TYR A 125 -7.02 2.58 7.64
CA TYR A 125 -6.74 3.74 6.79
C TYR A 125 -7.51 4.99 7.26
N HIS A 126 -8.78 4.87 7.59
CA HIS A 126 -9.60 6.02 7.98
C HIS A 126 -9.29 6.49 9.41
N ASP A 127 -9.31 5.58 10.39
CA ASP A 127 -9.11 5.92 11.80
C ASP A 127 -7.63 5.95 12.21
N GLY A 128 -6.73 5.48 11.36
CA GLY A 128 -5.31 5.42 11.66
C GLY A 128 -4.97 4.41 12.77
N LEU A 129 -5.61 3.23 12.78
CA LEU A 129 -5.33 2.20 13.78
C LEU A 129 -3.83 1.93 13.91
N SER A 130 -3.35 1.81 15.16
CA SER A 130 -1.97 1.41 15.39
C SER A 130 -1.69 0.02 14.82
N ALA A 131 -0.44 -0.25 14.41
CA ALA A 131 -0.04 -1.55 13.85
C ALA A 131 -0.37 -2.71 14.82
N SER A 132 -0.18 -2.52 16.12
CA SER A 132 -0.50 -3.51 17.15
C SER A 132 -2.00 -3.82 17.23
N THR A 133 -2.85 -2.79 17.21
CA THR A 133 -4.31 -2.97 17.24
C THR A 133 -4.80 -3.64 15.96
N TYR A 134 -4.31 -3.18 14.80
CA TYR A 134 -4.62 -3.76 13.50
C TYR A 134 -4.26 -5.24 13.44
N PHE A 135 -3.04 -5.61 13.87
CA PHE A 135 -2.60 -7.00 13.96
C PHE A 135 -3.50 -7.87 14.83
N LYS A 136 -3.88 -7.37 16.04
CA LYS A 136 -4.78 -8.11 16.95
C LYS A 136 -6.13 -8.39 16.30
N LEU A 137 -6.73 -7.40 15.66
CA LEU A 137 -8.03 -7.54 14.98
C LEU A 137 -7.96 -8.54 13.84
N LEU A 138 -6.93 -8.43 12.97
CA LEU A 138 -6.72 -9.37 11.87
C LEU A 138 -6.50 -10.80 12.37
N ARG A 139 -5.66 -11.00 13.41
CA ARG A 139 -5.41 -12.32 13.99
C ARG A 139 -6.65 -12.95 14.58
N GLN A 140 -7.50 -12.15 15.22
CA GLN A 140 -8.77 -12.63 15.74
C GLN A 140 -9.72 -13.03 14.59
N LYS A 141 -9.80 -12.19 13.54
CA LYS A 141 -10.69 -12.43 12.41
C LYS A 141 -10.24 -13.62 11.55
N ASN A 142 -8.94 -13.76 11.26
CA ASN A 142 -8.38 -14.85 10.47
C ASN A 142 -8.74 -16.24 11.00
N LYS A 143 -8.89 -16.40 12.34
CA LYS A 143 -9.29 -17.68 12.94
C LYS A 143 -10.74 -18.10 12.64
N ASN A 144 -11.57 -17.17 12.20
CA ASN A 144 -13.01 -17.37 12.09
C ASN A 144 -13.54 -17.18 10.65
N VAL A 145 -12.67 -16.82 9.70
CA VAL A 145 -13.06 -16.71 8.28
C VAL A 145 -13.32 -18.09 7.68
N LYS A 146 -14.25 -18.12 6.74
CA LYS A 146 -14.71 -19.35 6.08
C LYS A 146 -14.49 -19.37 4.58
N THR A 147 -14.48 -18.17 3.96
CA THR A 147 -14.22 -18.05 2.54
C THR A 147 -12.72 -18.07 2.26
N ILE A 148 -12.31 -18.72 1.19
CA ILE A 148 -10.90 -18.79 0.79
C ILE A 148 -10.32 -17.42 0.50
N GLU A 149 -11.11 -16.50 -0.07
CA GLU A 149 -10.70 -15.13 -0.37
C GLU A 149 -10.34 -14.36 0.90
N MET A 150 -11.15 -14.46 1.95
CA MET A 150 -10.90 -13.77 3.22
C MET A 150 -9.81 -14.45 4.05
N GLU A 151 -9.65 -15.77 3.94
CA GLU A 151 -8.50 -16.49 4.51
C GLU A 151 -7.19 -15.94 3.91
N ILE A 152 -7.11 -15.89 2.57
CA ILE A 152 -5.95 -15.37 1.85
C ILE A 152 -5.69 -13.90 2.18
N LEU A 153 -6.72 -13.05 2.10
CA LEU A 153 -6.59 -11.62 2.36
C LEU A 153 -6.09 -11.35 3.78
N THR A 154 -6.70 -11.97 4.78
CA THR A 154 -6.29 -11.76 6.19
C THR A 154 -4.89 -12.29 6.45
N GLU A 155 -4.47 -13.37 5.79
CA GLU A 155 -3.11 -13.91 5.91
C GLU A 155 -2.06 -12.96 5.29
N ILE A 156 -2.33 -12.40 4.10
CA ILE A 156 -1.47 -11.36 3.49
C ILE A 156 -1.34 -10.15 4.41
N LEU A 157 -2.47 -9.64 4.92
CA LEU A 157 -2.49 -8.47 5.79
C LEU A 157 -1.79 -8.73 7.14
N LEU A 158 -1.88 -9.95 7.68
CA LEU A 158 -1.14 -10.36 8.86
C LEU A 158 0.38 -10.36 8.61
N CYS A 159 0.82 -10.87 7.47
CA CYS A 159 2.24 -10.83 7.09
C CYS A 159 2.73 -9.37 6.99
N GLN A 160 1.96 -8.49 6.36
CA GLN A 160 2.28 -7.06 6.28
C GLN A 160 2.31 -6.37 7.66
N ALA A 161 1.40 -6.73 8.57
CA ALA A 161 1.36 -6.15 9.91
C ALA A 161 2.47 -6.68 10.83
N GLN A 162 3.03 -7.86 10.55
CA GLN A 162 4.08 -8.52 11.32
C GLN A 162 5.50 -8.20 10.87
N TYR A 163 5.70 -7.49 9.78
CA TYR A 163 7.05 -7.21 9.28
C TYR A 163 7.98 -6.59 10.34
N GLN A 164 7.44 -5.84 11.27
CA GLN A 164 8.19 -5.24 12.38
C GLN A 164 8.68 -6.24 13.44
N SER A 165 8.28 -7.50 13.36
CA SER A 165 8.70 -8.55 14.32
C SER A 165 10.03 -9.21 13.97
N GLY A 166 10.62 -8.92 12.81
CA GLY A 166 11.94 -9.36 12.42
C GLY A 166 12.08 -10.81 11.97
N ASN A 167 10.97 -11.52 11.76
CA ASN A 167 11.02 -12.92 11.30
C ASN A 167 10.65 -13.07 9.82
N TYR A 168 11.42 -12.38 8.94
CA TYR A 168 11.11 -12.30 7.50
C TYR A 168 11.12 -13.64 6.79
N LYS A 169 12.03 -14.54 7.13
CA LYS A 169 12.06 -15.87 6.51
C LYS A 169 10.72 -16.60 6.71
N THR A 170 10.21 -16.58 7.93
CA THR A 170 8.92 -17.18 8.24
C THR A 170 7.77 -16.47 7.52
N LEU A 171 7.80 -15.14 7.44
CA LEU A 171 6.78 -14.38 6.72
C LEU A 171 6.82 -14.66 5.22
N TYR A 172 8.01 -14.75 4.64
CA TYR A 172 8.20 -15.07 3.24
C TYR A 172 7.68 -16.48 2.88
N GLU A 173 7.98 -17.49 3.70
CA GLU A 173 7.46 -18.85 3.51
C GLU A 173 5.93 -18.91 3.64
N ARG A 174 5.34 -18.15 4.57
CA ARG A 174 3.89 -18.03 4.69
C ARG A 174 3.27 -17.40 3.43
N LEU A 175 3.86 -16.33 2.92
CA LEU A 175 3.39 -15.69 1.68
C LEU A 175 3.47 -16.64 0.49
N LYS A 176 4.52 -17.45 0.36
CA LYS A 176 4.58 -18.48 -0.70
C LYS A 176 3.41 -19.47 -0.62
N SER A 177 3.09 -19.97 0.56
CA SER A 177 1.93 -20.84 0.78
C SER A 177 0.61 -20.16 0.41
N VAL A 178 0.49 -18.86 0.64
CA VAL A 178 -0.68 -18.06 0.24
C VAL A 178 -0.82 -18.01 -1.28
N ASN A 179 0.28 -17.84 -2.01
CA ASN A 179 0.26 -17.77 -3.48
C ASN A 179 -0.30 -19.06 -4.12
N GLU A 180 0.01 -20.21 -3.56
CA GLU A 180 -0.55 -21.48 -4.02
C GLU A 180 -2.08 -21.49 -3.90
N LYS A 181 -2.62 -21.04 -2.75
CA LYS A 181 -4.07 -20.97 -2.49
C LYS A 181 -4.79 -19.95 -3.38
N ILE A 182 -4.14 -18.86 -3.79
CA ILE A 182 -4.74 -17.88 -4.71
C ILE A 182 -5.20 -18.55 -6.02
N ASN A 183 -4.52 -19.62 -6.45
CA ASN A 183 -4.89 -20.33 -7.66
C ASN A 183 -6.28 -20.99 -7.58
N ASP A 184 -6.76 -21.32 -6.39
CA ASP A 184 -8.05 -21.97 -6.16
C ASP A 184 -9.23 -21.00 -6.19
N ILE A 185 -8.97 -19.68 -6.21
CA ILE A 185 -10.01 -18.65 -6.30
C ILE A 185 -10.67 -18.70 -7.68
N THR A 186 -11.99 -18.83 -7.68
CA THR A 186 -12.80 -18.93 -8.91
C THR A 186 -13.21 -17.58 -9.48
N ASN A 187 -13.44 -16.57 -8.61
CA ASN A 187 -13.74 -15.21 -9.05
C ASN A 187 -12.46 -14.55 -9.61
N LYS A 188 -12.45 -14.34 -10.93
CA LYS A 188 -11.28 -13.83 -11.66
C LYS A 188 -10.84 -12.45 -11.15
N PHE A 189 -11.79 -11.54 -10.88
CA PHE A 189 -11.49 -10.19 -10.42
C PHE A 189 -10.84 -10.19 -9.04
N ILE A 190 -11.45 -10.91 -8.08
CA ILE A 190 -10.89 -11.04 -6.73
C ILE A 190 -9.52 -11.73 -6.77
N LYS A 191 -9.35 -12.76 -7.62
CA LYS A 191 -8.05 -13.42 -7.81
C LYS A 191 -6.97 -12.44 -8.28
N GLU A 192 -7.23 -11.62 -9.30
CA GLU A 192 -6.31 -10.61 -9.81
C GLU A 192 -5.95 -9.59 -8.70
N CYS A 193 -6.94 -9.13 -7.94
CA CYS A 193 -6.73 -8.22 -6.82
C CYS A 193 -5.87 -8.81 -5.70
N LEU A 194 -6.11 -10.06 -5.32
CA LEU A 194 -5.34 -10.73 -4.27
C LEU A 194 -3.92 -11.09 -4.71
N LEU A 195 -3.70 -11.38 -6.00
CA LEU A 195 -2.35 -11.49 -6.57
C LEU A 195 -1.59 -10.18 -6.47
N LEU A 196 -2.25 -9.05 -6.72
CA LEU A 196 -1.64 -7.74 -6.59
C LEU A 196 -1.26 -7.43 -5.13
N ARG A 197 -2.15 -7.71 -4.17
CA ARG A 197 -1.84 -7.59 -2.73
C ARG A 197 -0.71 -8.52 -2.28
N TYR A 198 -0.67 -9.72 -2.83
CA TYR A 198 0.43 -10.65 -2.59
C TYR A 198 1.77 -10.07 -3.07
N LYS A 199 1.83 -9.53 -4.29
CA LYS A 199 3.02 -8.85 -4.80
C LYS A 199 3.44 -7.67 -3.92
N GLU A 200 2.49 -6.83 -3.48
CA GLU A 200 2.80 -5.76 -2.51
C GLU A 200 3.45 -6.30 -1.22
N ALA A 201 2.90 -7.39 -0.68
CA ALA A 201 3.44 -8.00 0.54
C ALA A 201 4.86 -8.57 0.32
N ILE A 202 5.12 -9.20 -0.84
CA ILE A 202 6.46 -9.65 -1.22
C ILE A 202 7.41 -8.47 -1.34
N ALA A 203 7.06 -7.42 -2.07
CA ALA A 203 7.93 -6.24 -2.24
C ALA A 203 8.34 -5.62 -0.90
N VAL A 204 7.40 -5.48 0.04
CA VAL A 204 7.68 -4.97 1.39
C VAL A 204 8.55 -5.93 2.19
N THR A 205 8.23 -7.22 2.18
CA THR A 205 8.92 -8.23 3.00
C THR A 205 10.34 -8.45 2.51
N SER A 206 10.55 -8.51 1.20
CA SER A 206 11.87 -8.66 0.58
C SER A 206 12.75 -7.45 0.86
N LEU A 207 12.24 -6.22 0.72
CA LEU A 207 13.03 -5.01 1.04
C LEU A 207 13.48 -5.00 2.49
N GLN A 208 12.57 -5.25 3.42
CA GLN A 208 12.89 -5.26 4.83
C GLN A 208 13.85 -6.40 5.20
N GLY A 209 13.70 -7.57 4.54
CA GLY A 209 14.60 -8.72 4.69
C GLY A 209 15.99 -8.53 4.08
N GLY A 210 16.20 -7.44 3.32
CA GLY A 210 17.46 -7.17 2.64
C GLY A 210 17.58 -7.79 1.23
N GLU A 211 16.51 -8.45 0.75
CA GLU A 211 16.42 -9.00 -0.61
C GLU A 211 15.99 -7.89 -1.58
N ILE A 212 16.88 -6.92 -1.80
CA ILE A 212 16.59 -5.66 -2.49
C ILE A 212 16.18 -5.90 -3.95
N ASP A 213 16.87 -6.78 -4.66
CA ASP A 213 16.61 -7.07 -6.08
C ASP A 213 15.24 -7.69 -6.29
N GLU A 214 14.82 -8.61 -5.42
CA GLU A 214 13.48 -9.20 -5.47
C GLU A 214 12.40 -8.15 -5.21
N SER A 215 12.61 -7.26 -4.24
CA SER A 215 11.71 -6.15 -3.98
C SER A 215 11.55 -5.26 -5.21
N ARG A 216 12.66 -4.86 -5.84
CA ARG A 216 12.67 -4.02 -7.05
C ARG A 216 11.99 -4.70 -8.24
N LEU A 217 12.27 -5.98 -8.45
CA LEU A 217 11.64 -6.75 -9.52
C LEU A 217 10.12 -6.78 -9.32
N THR A 218 9.67 -7.14 -8.11
CA THR A 218 8.25 -7.20 -7.77
C THR A 218 7.56 -5.84 -7.89
N CYS A 219 8.23 -4.75 -7.49
CA CYS A 219 7.69 -3.40 -7.67
C CYS A 219 7.53 -3.03 -9.16
N ARG A 220 8.51 -3.39 -10.01
CA ARG A 220 8.40 -3.19 -11.47
C ARG A 220 7.22 -3.96 -12.04
N ASP A 221 7.07 -5.23 -11.68
CA ASP A 221 5.93 -6.04 -12.10
C ASP A 221 4.59 -5.41 -11.73
N ILE A 222 4.47 -4.84 -10.52
CA ILE A 222 3.25 -4.10 -10.11
C ILE A 222 3.06 -2.85 -10.98
N LEU A 223 4.11 -2.08 -11.23
CA LEU A 223 4.04 -0.84 -12.00
C LEU A 223 3.71 -1.11 -13.46
N ASP A 224 4.29 -2.14 -14.06
CA ASP A 224 4.03 -2.57 -15.44
C ASP A 224 2.58 -3.05 -15.61
N GLU A 225 2.05 -3.85 -14.66
CA GLU A 225 0.64 -4.25 -14.65
C GLU A 225 -0.32 -3.06 -14.55
N LEU A 226 0.08 -2.02 -13.82
CA LEU A 226 -0.73 -0.83 -13.57
C LEU A 226 -0.39 0.37 -14.48
N GLU A 227 0.51 0.21 -15.45
CA GLU A 227 0.93 1.32 -16.32
C GLU A 227 -0.24 1.94 -17.09
N TRP A 228 -1.08 1.10 -17.65
CA TRP A 228 -2.24 1.49 -18.48
C TRP A 228 -3.49 1.75 -17.65
N ASP A 229 -3.45 1.37 -16.39
CA ASP A 229 -4.58 1.38 -15.49
C ASP A 229 -4.26 2.24 -14.26
N ASN A 230 -4.78 3.46 -14.22
CA ASN A 230 -4.84 4.23 -12.97
C ASN A 230 -5.84 3.58 -11.98
N PHE A 231 -6.00 2.24 -12.07
CA PHE A 231 -7.04 1.46 -11.42
C PHE A 231 -6.84 1.40 -9.92
N PHE A 232 -5.71 0.84 -9.51
CA PHE A 232 -5.42 0.63 -8.10
C PHE A 232 -4.36 1.61 -7.62
N SER A 233 -4.80 2.76 -7.12
CA SER A 233 -3.88 3.80 -6.68
C SER A 233 -2.98 3.37 -5.53
N LEU A 234 -3.50 2.60 -4.55
CA LEU A 234 -2.71 2.18 -3.39
C LEU A 234 -1.55 1.25 -3.73
N PRO A 235 -1.73 0.16 -4.50
CA PRO A 235 -0.60 -0.67 -4.93
C PRO A 235 0.45 0.10 -5.73
N LYS A 236 0.02 1.01 -6.60
CA LYS A 236 0.94 1.86 -7.38
C LYS A 236 1.75 2.79 -6.48
N ILE A 237 1.09 3.46 -5.52
CA ILE A 237 1.73 4.31 -4.50
C ILE A 237 2.75 3.50 -3.70
N ASN A 238 2.38 2.30 -3.24
CA ASN A 238 3.26 1.45 -2.44
C ASN A 238 4.45 0.94 -3.25
N ALA A 239 4.27 0.59 -4.53
CA ALA A 239 5.35 0.16 -5.41
C ALA A 239 6.36 1.29 -5.66
N TYR A 240 5.91 2.52 -5.96
CA TYR A 240 6.80 3.67 -6.10
C TYR A 240 7.54 3.98 -4.80
N LEU A 241 6.87 3.95 -3.65
CA LEU A 241 7.50 4.13 -2.35
C LEU A 241 8.63 3.11 -2.12
N LYS A 242 8.35 1.82 -2.37
CA LYS A 242 9.35 0.77 -2.16
C LYS A 242 10.50 0.82 -3.17
N MET A 243 10.23 1.25 -4.42
CA MET A 243 11.31 1.55 -5.37
C MET A 243 12.21 2.66 -4.86
N GLY A 244 11.65 3.78 -4.40
CA GLY A 244 12.42 4.89 -3.83
C GLY A 244 13.22 4.45 -2.61
N GLU A 245 12.57 3.81 -1.62
CA GLU A 245 13.24 3.29 -0.42
C GLU A 245 14.38 2.34 -0.76
N SER A 246 14.23 1.48 -1.75
CA SER A 246 15.25 0.49 -2.12
C SER A 246 16.56 1.11 -2.62
N LEU A 247 16.54 2.36 -3.06
CA LEU A 247 17.66 3.07 -3.68
C LEU A 247 18.32 4.10 -2.75
N ILE A 248 17.79 4.32 -1.54
CA ILE A 248 18.19 5.45 -0.67
C ILE A 248 19.66 5.41 -0.21
N PHE A 249 20.32 4.25 -0.23
CA PHE A 249 21.74 4.11 0.16
C PHE A 249 22.70 4.06 -1.03
N GLU A 250 22.20 4.24 -2.25
CA GLU A 250 22.99 4.16 -3.49
C GLU A 250 23.21 5.58 -4.07
N PRO A 251 24.39 6.19 -3.88
CA PRO A 251 24.65 7.59 -4.29
C PRO A 251 24.43 7.83 -5.79
N GLU A 252 24.72 6.84 -6.63
CA GLU A 252 24.55 6.87 -8.10
C GLU A 252 23.06 6.85 -8.49
N ASN A 253 22.19 6.37 -7.61
CA ASN A 253 20.74 6.26 -7.84
C ASN A 253 19.92 7.35 -7.13
N TYR A 254 20.56 8.40 -6.60
CA TYR A 254 19.88 9.48 -5.88
C TYR A 254 18.70 10.09 -6.63
N GLU A 255 18.90 10.47 -7.90
CA GLU A 255 17.84 11.09 -8.72
C GLU A 255 16.68 10.12 -8.98
N SER A 256 16.97 8.85 -9.16
CA SER A 256 15.94 7.81 -9.32
C SER A 256 15.14 7.62 -8.03
N ALA A 257 15.81 7.53 -6.88
CA ALA A 257 15.17 7.42 -5.57
C ALA A 257 14.24 8.62 -5.31
N LYS A 258 14.76 9.83 -5.53
CA LYS A 258 14.01 11.09 -5.40
C LYS A 258 12.77 11.09 -6.29
N CYS A 259 12.93 10.78 -7.57
CA CYS A 259 11.83 10.73 -8.54
C CYS A 259 10.72 9.77 -8.11
N TYR A 260 11.05 8.57 -7.62
CA TYR A 260 10.07 7.61 -7.14
C TYR A 260 9.33 8.10 -5.88
N LEU A 261 10.03 8.72 -4.94
CA LEU A 261 9.41 9.28 -3.72
C LEU A 261 8.51 10.48 -4.05
N GLU A 262 8.96 11.39 -4.92
CA GLU A 262 8.16 12.52 -5.39
C GLU A 262 6.92 12.05 -6.16
N LYS A 263 7.06 11.01 -6.99
CA LYS A 263 5.91 10.39 -7.68
C LYS A 263 4.91 9.77 -6.71
N THR A 264 5.39 9.21 -5.61
CA THR A 264 4.54 8.71 -4.52
C THR A 264 3.72 9.84 -3.90
N LEU A 265 4.35 10.99 -3.62
CA LEU A 265 3.66 12.18 -3.07
C LEU A 265 2.65 12.76 -4.06
N GLU A 266 3.00 12.84 -5.35
CA GLU A 266 2.08 13.27 -6.41
C GLU A 266 0.81 12.41 -6.45
N LEU A 267 0.96 11.08 -6.37
CA LEU A 267 -0.15 10.14 -6.41
C LEU A 267 -0.99 10.15 -5.11
N LEU A 268 -0.37 10.40 -3.96
CA LEU A 268 -1.08 10.59 -2.69
C LEU A 268 -1.92 11.87 -2.72
N GLY A 269 -1.43 12.95 -3.34
CA GLY A 269 -2.07 14.26 -3.34
C GLY A 269 -2.31 14.78 -1.93
N GLU A 270 -3.39 15.57 -1.77
CA GLU A 270 -3.83 16.00 -0.44
C GLU A 270 -4.43 14.81 0.32
N PRO A 271 -3.93 14.49 1.54
CA PRO A 271 -4.43 13.36 2.32
C PRO A 271 -5.92 13.50 2.66
N SER A 272 -6.71 12.51 2.27
CA SER A 272 -8.16 12.49 2.49
C SER A 272 -8.58 11.78 3.78
N CYS A 273 -7.66 11.07 4.45
CA CYS A 273 -7.91 10.37 5.71
C CYS A 273 -6.61 10.14 6.48
N LYS A 274 -6.74 9.75 7.76
CA LYS A 274 -5.59 9.62 8.69
C LYS A 274 -4.50 8.66 8.19
N GLY A 275 -4.87 7.56 7.54
CA GLY A 275 -3.88 6.61 6.99
C GLY A 275 -3.08 7.20 5.82
N PHE A 276 -3.69 8.06 5.02
CA PHE A 276 -2.96 8.78 3.97
C PHE A 276 -2.08 9.90 4.53
N GLU A 277 -2.51 10.60 5.60
CA GLU A 277 -1.65 11.54 6.32
C GLU A 277 -0.38 10.85 6.83
N ILE A 278 -0.54 9.73 7.55
CA ILE A 278 0.58 8.94 8.07
C ILE A 278 1.51 8.47 6.93
N LYS A 279 0.94 8.05 5.80
CA LYS A 279 1.72 7.61 4.64
C LYS A 279 2.46 8.79 4.00
N TRP A 280 1.81 9.92 3.86
CA TRP A 280 2.41 11.15 3.33
C TRP A 280 3.60 11.61 4.19
N GLU A 281 3.41 11.66 5.52
CA GLU A 281 4.48 11.96 6.47
C GLU A 281 5.66 10.99 6.33
N LEU A 282 5.40 9.69 6.21
CA LEU A 282 6.43 8.67 6.01
C LEU A 282 7.24 8.91 4.73
N VAL A 283 6.57 9.24 3.61
CA VAL A 283 7.25 9.49 2.33
C VAL A 283 8.10 10.76 2.42
N GLN A 284 7.57 11.84 3.01
CA GLN A 284 8.32 13.09 3.25
C GLN A 284 9.53 12.86 4.15
N GLN A 285 9.38 12.07 5.20
CA GLN A 285 10.47 11.69 6.08
C GLN A 285 11.56 10.92 5.32
N THR A 286 11.17 9.95 4.48
CA THR A 286 12.11 9.19 3.65
C THR A 286 12.82 10.08 2.62
N LEU A 287 12.10 11.02 2.01
CA LEU A 287 12.67 11.98 1.07
C LEU A 287 13.66 12.94 1.76
N SER A 288 13.30 13.44 2.95
CA SER A 288 14.20 14.27 3.77
C SER A 288 15.46 13.48 4.17
N PHE A 289 15.31 12.22 4.61
CA PHE A 289 16.45 11.34 4.89
C PHE A 289 17.36 11.19 3.66
N LEU A 290 16.81 10.91 2.47
CA LEU A 290 17.56 10.78 1.22
C LEU A 290 18.40 12.04 0.93
N LYS A 291 17.77 13.23 1.01
CA LYS A 291 18.44 14.52 0.75
C LYS A 291 19.57 14.77 1.74
N ILE A 292 19.32 14.58 3.04
CA ILE A 292 20.28 14.79 4.12
C ILE A 292 21.43 13.79 3.99
N HIS A 293 21.15 12.50 3.81
CA HIS A 293 22.16 11.45 3.74
C HIS A 293 23.16 11.67 2.60
N HIS A 294 22.68 12.12 1.45
CA HIS A 294 23.52 12.44 0.28
C HIS A 294 23.98 13.89 0.21
N GLN A 295 23.56 14.74 1.16
CA GLN A 295 23.88 16.18 1.18
C GLN A 295 23.51 16.88 -0.13
N ARG A 296 22.33 16.57 -0.68
CA ARG A 296 21.79 17.14 -1.93
C ARG A 296 20.43 17.77 -1.69
N ASP A 297 20.08 18.80 -2.45
CA ASP A 297 18.78 19.51 -2.42
C ASP A 297 18.37 19.97 -1.01
N LEU A 298 19.35 20.38 -0.18
CA LEU A 298 19.14 20.76 1.21
C LEU A 298 18.29 22.03 1.38
N ASP A 299 18.26 22.88 0.38
CA ASP A 299 17.42 24.08 0.29
C ASP A 299 15.92 23.79 0.16
N THR A 300 15.57 22.54 -0.19
CA THR A 300 14.20 22.07 -0.35
C THR A 300 13.77 21.09 0.75
N LEU A 301 14.44 21.10 1.91
CA LEU A 301 14.11 20.23 3.02
C LEU A 301 12.82 20.68 3.73
N GLU A 302 11.93 19.71 3.95
CA GLU A 302 10.75 19.86 4.78
C GLU A 302 10.80 18.86 5.93
N PHE A 303 10.96 19.34 7.16
CA PHE A 303 11.03 18.48 8.33
C PHE A 303 9.62 18.18 8.88
N VAL A 304 9.09 17.02 8.56
CA VAL A 304 7.82 16.53 9.12
C VAL A 304 8.01 15.77 10.43
N HIS A 305 9.22 15.30 10.70
CA HIS A 305 9.56 14.61 11.93
C HIS A 305 10.88 15.14 12.53
N PRO A 306 10.98 15.31 13.86
CA PRO A 306 12.18 15.87 14.49
C PRO A 306 13.47 15.07 14.30
N SER A 307 13.40 13.76 14.04
CA SER A 307 14.60 12.93 13.84
C SER A 307 15.43 13.34 12.63
N GLU A 308 14.78 13.72 11.52
CA GLU A 308 15.47 14.18 10.30
C GLU A 308 16.11 15.57 10.53
N ASN A 309 15.45 16.45 11.29
CA ASN A 309 16.05 17.71 11.72
C ASN A 309 17.30 17.45 12.57
N ALA A 310 17.25 16.49 13.50
CA ALA A 310 18.42 16.14 14.29
C ALA A 310 19.55 15.58 13.40
N TYR A 311 19.23 14.77 12.39
CA TYR A 311 20.23 14.23 11.45
C TYR A 311 20.86 15.34 10.59
N SER A 312 20.07 16.29 10.08
CA SER A 312 20.60 17.46 9.37
C SER A 312 21.58 18.26 10.24
N LYS A 313 21.18 18.57 11.48
CA LYS A 313 22.04 19.30 12.45
C LYS A 313 23.35 18.59 12.74
N ILE A 314 23.35 17.24 12.80
CA ILE A 314 24.59 16.46 12.97
C ILE A 314 25.55 16.70 11.80
N LEU A 315 25.06 16.67 10.58
CA LEU A 315 25.88 16.87 9.39
C LEU A 315 26.32 18.33 9.21
N GLU A 316 25.55 19.29 9.72
CA GLU A 316 25.89 20.71 9.79
C GLU A 316 26.89 21.04 10.94
N GLY A 317 27.15 20.09 11.85
CA GLY A 317 28.05 20.27 13.01
C GLY A 317 27.36 20.81 14.27
N ASP A 318 26.05 21.07 14.27
CA ASP A 318 25.26 21.45 15.46
C ASP A 318 24.94 20.23 16.33
N ILE A 319 25.98 19.63 16.90
CA ILE A 319 25.88 18.41 17.73
C ILE A 319 25.03 18.62 18.98
N LEU A 320 25.10 19.81 19.61
CA LEU A 320 24.33 20.12 20.82
C LEU A 320 22.83 20.23 20.52
N GLY A 321 22.46 20.91 19.42
CA GLY A 321 21.08 21.04 18.98
C GLY A 321 20.48 19.68 18.61
N ALA A 322 21.23 18.86 17.86
CA ALA A 322 20.83 17.51 17.50
C ALA A 322 20.59 16.61 18.73
N LYS A 323 21.53 16.63 19.68
CA LYS A 323 21.46 15.83 20.92
C LYS A 323 20.23 16.20 21.74
N LYS A 324 19.92 17.49 21.86
CA LYS A 324 18.72 17.96 22.55
C LYS A 324 17.45 17.37 21.91
N ILE A 325 17.28 17.50 20.60
CA ILE A 325 16.11 16.97 19.88
C ILE A 325 15.95 15.46 20.10
N LEU A 326 17.05 14.71 20.02
CA LEU A 326 17.01 13.25 20.20
C LEU A 326 16.67 12.83 21.64
N LEU A 327 17.14 13.59 22.65
CA LEU A 327 16.79 13.36 24.05
C LEU A 327 15.31 13.67 24.32
N ASP A 328 14.79 14.77 23.77
CA ASP A 328 13.36 15.13 23.86
C ASP A 328 12.48 14.03 23.22
N LEU A 329 12.91 13.48 22.07
CA LEU A 329 12.23 12.32 21.45
C LEU A 329 12.23 11.07 22.33
N LYS A 330 13.36 10.80 23.00
CA LYS A 330 13.45 9.66 23.93
C LYS A 330 12.54 9.86 25.13
N GLU A 331 12.50 11.05 25.72
CA GLU A 331 11.63 11.37 26.86
C GLU A 331 10.15 11.19 26.48
N LYS A 332 9.77 11.66 25.30
CA LYS A 332 8.39 11.55 24.80
C LYS A 332 7.97 10.10 24.51
N ASN A 333 8.86 9.30 23.93
CA ASN A 333 8.54 7.95 23.40
C ASN A 333 8.99 6.81 24.32
N GLY A 334 9.73 7.10 25.40
CA GLY A 334 10.34 6.12 26.32
C GLY A 334 11.68 5.56 25.82
N GLU A 335 11.83 5.31 24.53
CA GLU A 335 13.06 4.80 23.91
C GLU A 335 13.27 5.35 22.51
N TRP A 336 14.49 5.24 22.01
CA TRP A 336 14.81 5.53 20.61
C TRP A 336 14.52 4.35 19.72
N THR A 337 14.09 4.63 18.47
CA THR A 337 14.10 3.62 17.40
C THR A 337 15.55 3.21 17.04
N ASP A 338 15.68 2.18 16.22
CA ASP A 338 16.95 1.75 15.64
C ASP A 338 17.69 2.91 14.94
N ILE A 339 17.02 3.66 14.07
CA ILE A 339 17.58 4.80 13.32
C ILE A 339 17.90 5.98 14.25
N GLN A 340 17.01 6.32 15.18
CA GLN A 340 17.26 7.38 16.16
C GLN A 340 18.45 7.03 17.07
N THR A 341 18.66 5.74 17.37
CA THR A 341 19.83 5.28 18.11
C THR A 341 21.12 5.48 17.29
N ALA A 342 21.07 5.26 15.96
CA ALA A 342 22.20 5.59 15.08
C ALA A 342 22.47 7.10 15.05
N TYR A 343 21.44 7.92 14.90
CA TYR A 343 21.61 9.39 14.94
C TYR A 343 22.21 9.87 16.27
N TYR A 344 21.73 9.35 17.40
CA TYR A 344 22.27 9.72 18.69
C TYR A 344 23.75 9.27 18.83
N ALA A 345 24.11 8.11 18.29
CA ALA A 345 25.50 7.66 18.24
C ALA A 345 26.42 8.66 17.52
N LEU A 346 25.92 9.33 16.47
CA LEU A 346 26.69 10.33 15.73
C LEU A 346 26.93 11.63 16.54
N THR A 347 26.19 11.84 17.64
CA THR A 347 26.44 12.93 18.58
C THR A 347 27.46 12.58 19.67
N CYS A 348 27.99 11.35 19.66
CA CYS A 348 28.97 10.83 20.63
C CYS A 348 30.30 10.55 19.95
N GLU A 349 31.36 10.33 20.75
CA GLU A 349 32.72 10.04 20.27
C GLU A 349 33.26 8.70 20.80
N GLY A 350 34.31 8.23 20.16
CA GLY A 350 35.07 7.07 20.59
C GLY A 350 34.25 5.80 20.82
N LYS A 351 34.50 5.12 21.93
CA LYS A 351 33.82 3.85 22.28
C LYS A 351 32.31 3.97 22.44
N GLU A 352 31.84 5.10 22.92
CA GLU A 352 30.38 5.31 23.09
C GLU A 352 29.66 5.32 21.74
N LYS A 353 30.20 6.07 20.77
CA LYS A 353 29.69 6.09 19.39
C LYS A 353 29.61 4.68 18.82
N GLU A 354 30.71 3.93 18.89
CA GLU A 354 30.79 2.56 18.37
C GLU A 354 29.76 1.64 19.03
N ASN A 355 29.64 1.67 20.36
CA ASN A 355 28.69 0.83 21.10
C ASN A 355 27.23 1.13 20.71
N LEU A 356 26.88 2.40 20.53
CA LEU A 356 25.55 2.82 20.13
C LEU A 356 25.24 2.43 18.68
N LEU A 357 26.19 2.55 17.76
CA LEU A 357 26.01 2.08 16.38
C LEU A 357 25.80 0.56 16.31
N ARG A 358 26.59 -0.21 17.09
CA ARG A 358 26.38 -1.67 17.21
C ARG A 358 25.03 -2.01 17.84
N LYS A 359 24.58 -1.22 18.83
CA LYS A 359 23.24 -1.35 19.41
C LYS A 359 22.16 -1.09 18.35
N SER A 360 22.28 -0.01 17.57
CA SER A 360 21.36 0.29 16.46
C SER A 360 21.29 -0.86 15.45
N LEU A 361 22.45 -1.40 15.05
CA LEU A 361 22.53 -2.54 14.15
C LEU A 361 21.79 -3.77 14.70
N LEU A 362 21.98 -4.10 15.98
CA LEU A 362 21.26 -5.19 16.65
C LEU A 362 19.75 -4.91 16.74
N MET A 363 19.35 -3.66 16.95
CA MET A 363 17.94 -3.27 16.93
C MET A 363 17.33 -3.46 15.55
N CYS A 364 18.00 -3.04 14.47
CA CYS A 364 17.58 -3.29 13.09
C CYS A 364 17.39 -4.79 12.81
N GLN A 365 18.32 -5.64 13.28
CA GLN A 365 18.19 -7.08 13.12
C GLN A 365 16.99 -7.67 13.87
N LYS A 366 16.70 -7.16 15.07
CA LYS A 366 15.57 -7.63 15.90
C LYS A 366 14.22 -7.11 15.41
N SER A 367 14.16 -5.86 14.96
CA SER A 367 12.94 -5.27 14.38
C SER A 367 12.73 -5.71 12.94
N GLY A 368 13.78 -6.27 12.33
CA GLY A 368 13.83 -6.70 10.95
C GLY A 368 13.94 -5.57 9.95
N ASN A 369 14.42 -4.45 10.37
CA ASN A 369 14.73 -3.31 9.54
C ASN A 369 16.11 -3.48 8.87
N ILE A 370 16.30 -4.62 8.15
CA ILE A 370 17.60 -5.01 7.60
C ILE A 370 18.08 -4.02 6.55
N HIS A 371 17.17 -3.51 5.72
CA HIS A 371 17.52 -2.51 4.71
C HIS A 371 18.14 -1.27 5.37
N TYR A 372 17.50 -0.71 6.39
CA TYR A 372 18.01 0.47 7.10
C TYR A 372 19.20 0.18 8.02
N SER A 373 19.55 -1.11 8.26
CA SER A 373 20.80 -1.46 8.95
C SER A 373 22.06 -1.02 8.20
N GLN A 374 21.93 -0.63 6.94
CA GLN A 374 23.01 -0.03 6.15
C GLN A 374 23.52 1.26 6.81
N LEU A 375 22.65 2.08 7.39
CA LEU A 375 23.07 3.33 8.05
C LEU A 375 24.10 3.11 9.15
N PRO A 376 23.83 2.31 10.21
CA PRO A 376 24.87 2.05 11.22
C PRO A 376 26.09 1.29 10.66
N LYS A 377 25.95 0.46 9.62
CA LYS A 377 27.08 -0.20 8.96
C LYS A 377 28.03 0.78 8.27
N ILE A 378 27.48 1.77 7.54
CA ILE A 378 28.25 2.84 6.89
C ILE A 378 29.09 3.57 7.95
N TYR A 379 28.49 3.99 9.05
CA TYR A 379 29.20 4.73 10.10
C TYR A 379 30.15 3.87 10.97
N LEU A 380 30.02 2.55 10.92
CA LEU A 380 30.98 1.59 11.50
C LEU A 380 32.09 1.22 10.52
N GLY A 381 32.03 1.65 9.25
CA GLY A 381 32.99 1.27 8.21
C GLY A 381 32.91 -0.21 7.83
N LEU A 382 31.71 -0.81 7.89
CA LEU A 382 31.49 -2.21 7.54
C LEU A 382 31.07 -2.41 6.07
N ILE A 383 30.63 -1.35 5.42
CA ILE A 383 30.30 -1.25 3.99
C ILE A 383 30.69 0.14 3.50
#